data_74b186eb2434eaa695e900fec0eb4189
#
_entry.id   74b186eb2434eaa695e900fec0eb4189
#
_cell.length_a   1.000
_cell.length_b   1.000
_cell.length_c   1.000
_cell.angle_alpha   90.00
_cell.angle_beta   90.00
_cell.angle_gamma   90.00
#
_symmetry.space_group_name_H-M   'P 1'
#
loop_
_entity.id
_entity.type
_entity.pdbx_description
1 polymer ?
#
loop_
_entity_poly.entity_id
_entity_poly.type
_entity_poly.pdbx_seq_one_letter_code
_entity_poly.pdbx_strand_id
1 'polypeptide(L)'
;MSNSTQGNTQDKTSFGHVLKYTGLFGSVQGLSMLAGVVRTKVVALFLGPSGLALINLYNTMASLVSQCTNLGVSFSAVKDVAECHAAGDAAATSRSVESVRVWCMITALFGTAVCLMLSPLISWLTFGNHDYTLSIALLSPMVGMLAVTGGEMAILKGLKRLKRVAFVSMLAAVASVVVYIPLYALWGMAAIVPALLLCNLLIMAIHLYYATRVMPWHCPLFSRKALGRGVPFIKLGVAYIVSGAFGQGAEYAMRALLLRDGGMDVVGFYNCGYMLIVSYTSLVFLAVENDYYPRLSAVMRQRTLMNDAVNKQIEVCALLVSPVLVVFVLLMPFVVRLLFSAQFATAVGMSTCAVFYMFFRAFTLPAAYLPLAAGHSRTYMAMELIYDVALTAAVPVAYHYYGLNGTGWALSVMGLLDLLLIHGYYRYKYHYQFRCQAWHIYAVQFALLCGAVYAALELPLAPRCMVGAVVALTSIWLSLRQLNKETGMVAKVMQRLKRGRTE
;
A
#
# COMPACT_ATOMS: atom_id res chain seq x y z
N MET A 1 -26.01 39.78 -26.20
CA MET A 1 -25.11 38.75 -26.72
C MET A 1 -23.68 38.99 -26.19
N SER A 2 -23.38 38.69 -24.90
CA SER A 2 -22.00 38.82 -24.39
C SER A 2 -21.73 38.00 -23.11
N ASN A 3 -22.38 36.82 -22.92
CA ASN A 3 -22.18 36.00 -21.71
C ASN A 3 -21.69 34.56 -21.98
N SER A 4 -21.30 34.22 -23.22
CA SER A 4 -20.88 32.83 -23.55
C SER A 4 -19.37 32.61 -23.65
N THR A 5 -18.54 33.64 -23.54
CA THR A 5 -17.09 33.56 -23.74
C THR A 5 -16.28 33.47 -22.44
N GLN A 6 -16.86 33.84 -21.30
CA GLN A 6 -16.15 33.78 -20.01
C GLN A 6 -16.14 32.35 -19.34
N GLY A 7 -17.13 31.49 -19.63
CA GLY A 7 -17.20 30.14 -19.09
C GLY A 7 -16.11 29.19 -19.64
N ASN A 8 -15.69 29.41 -20.89
CA ASN A 8 -14.78 28.51 -21.60
C ASN A 8 -13.29 28.75 -21.29
N THR A 9 -12.94 29.90 -20.73
CA THR A 9 -11.55 30.23 -20.32
C THR A 9 -11.23 29.77 -18.89
N GLN A 10 -12.20 29.80 -17.98
CA GLN A 10 -12.03 29.31 -16.62
C GLN A 10 -11.92 27.77 -16.58
N ASP A 11 -12.66 27.05 -17.43
CA ASP A 11 -12.57 25.58 -17.53
C ASP A 11 -11.22 25.12 -18.12
N LYS A 12 -10.68 25.84 -19.11
CA LYS A 12 -9.37 25.49 -19.71
C LYS A 12 -8.20 25.75 -18.76
N THR A 13 -8.25 26.78 -17.95
CA THR A 13 -7.24 27.07 -16.90
C THR A 13 -7.34 26.09 -15.76
N SER A 14 -8.53 25.67 -15.35
CA SER A 14 -8.75 24.65 -14.33
C SER A 14 -8.22 23.27 -14.76
N PHE A 15 -8.52 22.86 -16.02
CA PHE A 15 -8.07 21.57 -16.55
C PHE A 15 -6.55 21.51 -16.77
N GLY A 16 -5.93 22.58 -17.28
CA GLY A 16 -4.47 22.68 -17.41
C GLY A 16 -3.76 22.64 -16.06
N HIS A 17 -4.34 23.26 -15.05
CA HIS A 17 -3.85 23.26 -13.70
C HIS A 17 -3.91 21.84 -13.07
N VAL A 18 -5.04 21.14 -13.21
CA VAL A 18 -5.21 19.76 -12.76
C VAL A 18 -4.23 18.82 -13.46
N LEU A 19 -4.07 18.93 -14.78
CA LEU A 19 -3.16 18.09 -15.55
C LEU A 19 -1.68 18.30 -15.14
N LYS A 20 -1.28 19.55 -14.90
CA LYS A 20 0.07 19.89 -14.44
C LYS A 20 0.34 19.36 -13.03
N TYR A 21 -0.65 19.41 -12.13
CA TYR A 21 -0.54 18.85 -10.80
C TYR A 21 -0.52 17.33 -10.81
N THR A 22 -1.37 16.67 -11.59
CA THR A 22 -1.38 15.20 -11.73
C THR A 22 -0.07 14.70 -12.33
N GLY A 23 0.50 15.39 -13.32
CA GLY A 23 1.80 15.06 -13.90
C GLY A 23 2.95 15.22 -12.88
N LEU A 24 2.94 16.30 -12.07
CA LEU A 24 3.94 16.52 -11.03
C LEU A 24 3.83 15.46 -9.92
N PHE A 25 2.61 15.13 -9.48
CA PHE A 25 2.40 14.07 -8.47
C PHE A 25 2.81 12.71 -9.01
N GLY A 26 2.45 12.38 -10.25
CA GLY A 26 2.84 11.12 -10.89
C GLY A 26 4.35 10.97 -11.02
N SER A 27 5.07 12.03 -11.39
CA SER A 27 6.53 11.99 -11.50
C SER A 27 7.22 11.83 -10.14
N VAL A 28 6.75 12.52 -9.10
CA VAL A 28 7.27 12.39 -7.74
C VAL A 28 7.00 11.00 -7.17
N GLN A 29 5.80 10.46 -7.38
CA GLN A 29 5.46 9.11 -6.96
C GLN A 29 6.30 8.07 -7.69
N GLY A 30 6.52 8.24 -9.00
CA GLY A 30 7.41 7.39 -9.80
C GLY A 30 8.85 7.39 -9.28
N LEU A 31 9.38 8.56 -8.94
CA LEU A 31 10.74 8.67 -8.39
C LEU A 31 10.85 8.04 -7.00
N SER A 32 9.85 8.21 -6.14
CA SER A 32 9.78 7.56 -4.83
C SER A 32 9.72 6.03 -4.96
N MET A 33 9.00 5.53 -5.96
CA MET A 33 8.94 4.10 -6.28
C MET A 33 10.29 3.57 -6.77
N LEU A 34 10.95 4.29 -7.68
CA LEU A 34 12.29 3.92 -8.16
C LEU A 34 13.30 3.88 -7.01
N ALA A 35 13.28 4.87 -6.12
CA ALA A 35 14.12 4.85 -4.92
C ALA A 35 13.82 3.64 -4.01
N GLY A 36 12.54 3.26 -3.87
CA GLY A 36 12.13 2.04 -3.17
C GLY A 36 12.68 0.77 -3.80
N VAL A 37 12.61 0.67 -5.12
CA VAL A 37 13.19 -0.46 -5.89
C VAL A 37 14.70 -0.54 -5.70
N VAL A 38 15.42 0.59 -5.84
CA VAL A 38 16.88 0.67 -5.61
C VAL A 38 17.22 0.23 -4.19
N ARG A 39 16.48 0.72 -3.19
CA ARG A 39 16.67 0.33 -1.79
C ARG A 39 16.51 -1.18 -1.60
N THR A 40 15.44 -1.77 -2.15
CA THR A 40 15.19 -3.21 -2.04
C THR A 40 16.29 -4.02 -2.73
N LYS A 41 16.76 -3.56 -3.89
CA LYS A 41 17.89 -4.18 -4.60
C LYS A 41 19.17 -4.15 -3.77
N VAL A 42 19.46 -3.02 -3.14
CA VAL A 42 20.63 -2.87 -2.24
C VAL A 42 20.56 -3.84 -1.08
N VAL A 43 19.41 -3.91 -0.39
CA VAL A 43 19.17 -4.87 0.70
C VAL A 43 19.37 -6.31 0.20
N ALA A 44 18.77 -6.66 -0.92
CA ALA A 44 18.84 -8.01 -1.48
C ALA A 44 20.26 -8.42 -1.91
N LEU A 45 21.08 -7.47 -2.38
CA LEU A 45 22.45 -7.74 -2.79
C LEU A 45 23.41 -7.90 -1.62
N PHE A 46 23.33 -6.99 -0.61
CA PHE A 46 24.29 -6.97 0.49
C PHE A 46 23.90 -7.86 1.66
N LEU A 47 22.59 -8.02 1.91
CA LEU A 47 22.09 -8.71 3.11
C LEU A 47 21.37 -10.03 2.81
N GLY A 48 21.04 -10.28 1.53
CA GLY A 48 20.36 -11.50 1.13
C GLY A 48 18.93 -11.65 1.69
N PRO A 49 18.38 -12.89 1.65
CA PRO A 49 17.01 -13.16 2.11
C PRO A 49 16.82 -12.92 3.60
N SER A 50 17.74 -13.40 4.44
CA SER A 50 17.69 -13.21 5.90
C SER A 50 17.71 -11.76 6.31
N GLY A 51 18.54 -10.91 5.64
CA GLY A 51 18.56 -9.48 5.90
C GLY A 51 17.28 -8.78 5.47
N LEU A 52 16.70 -9.15 4.35
CA LEU A 52 15.39 -8.65 3.90
C LEU A 52 14.28 -9.02 4.90
N ALA A 53 14.30 -10.26 5.41
CA ALA A 53 13.36 -10.72 6.43
C ALA A 53 13.46 -9.90 7.70
N LEU A 54 14.68 -9.75 8.23
CA LEU A 54 14.92 -9.04 9.48
C LEU A 54 14.51 -7.56 9.41
N ILE A 55 14.87 -6.87 8.32
CA ILE A 55 14.45 -5.48 8.09
C ILE A 55 12.92 -5.37 8.04
N ASN A 56 12.24 -6.27 7.33
CA ASN A 56 10.78 -6.23 7.24
C ASN A 56 10.11 -6.53 8.58
N LEU A 57 10.61 -7.50 9.36
CA LEU A 57 10.12 -7.81 10.70
C LEU A 57 10.27 -6.60 11.63
N TYR A 58 11.43 -5.96 11.66
CA TYR A 58 11.66 -4.75 12.48
C TYR A 58 10.78 -3.57 12.05
N ASN A 59 10.61 -3.34 10.75
CA ASN A 59 9.73 -2.26 10.25
C ASN A 59 8.27 -2.54 10.59
N THR A 60 7.78 -3.77 10.39
CA THR A 60 6.39 -4.13 10.68
C THR A 60 6.12 -4.09 12.18
N MET A 61 7.04 -4.57 13.00
CA MET A 61 6.98 -4.47 14.46
C MET A 61 6.92 -3.01 14.92
N ALA A 62 7.84 -2.17 14.47
CA ALA A 62 7.88 -0.76 14.86
C ALA A 62 6.61 -0.01 14.38
N SER A 63 6.12 -0.32 13.18
CA SER A 63 4.86 0.23 12.66
C SER A 63 3.66 -0.20 13.49
N LEU A 64 3.57 -1.48 13.86
CA LEU A 64 2.49 -2.01 14.71
C LEU A 64 2.48 -1.32 16.09
N VAL A 65 3.63 -1.29 16.77
CA VAL A 65 3.75 -0.63 18.08
C VAL A 65 3.42 0.86 17.97
N SER A 66 3.96 1.54 16.95
CA SER A 66 3.66 2.95 16.70
C SER A 66 2.17 3.17 16.44
N GLN A 67 1.51 2.33 15.66
CA GLN A 67 0.09 2.44 15.37
C GLN A 67 -0.75 2.25 16.63
N CYS A 68 -0.44 1.26 17.47
CA CYS A 68 -1.14 1.01 18.72
C CYS A 68 -0.94 2.13 19.74
N THR A 69 0.22 2.76 19.79
CA THR A 69 0.58 3.78 20.79
C THR A 69 0.32 5.22 20.36
N ASN A 70 0.22 5.48 19.05
CA ASN A 70 0.02 6.84 18.50
C ASN A 70 -1.41 7.37 18.66
N LEU A 71 -2.34 6.59 19.24
CA LEU A 71 -3.73 7.00 19.48
C LEU A 71 -4.45 7.61 18.26
N GLY A 72 -4.02 7.26 17.03
CA GLY A 72 -4.56 7.71 15.76
C GLY A 72 -4.36 9.19 15.45
N VAL A 73 -3.45 9.85 16.17
CA VAL A 73 -3.14 11.28 15.98
C VAL A 73 -2.82 11.58 14.53
N SER A 74 -2.01 10.75 13.87
CA SER A 74 -1.62 10.95 12.47
C SER A 74 -2.79 10.96 11.48
N PHE A 75 -3.90 10.30 11.81
CA PHE A 75 -5.10 10.28 10.97
C PHE A 75 -6.06 11.41 11.30
N SER A 76 -6.44 11.52 12.58
CA SER A 76 -7.46 12.48 13.02
C SER A 76 -6.99 13.93 12.95
N ALA A 77 -5.69 14.19 13.14
CA ALA A 77 -5.09 15.52 13.01
C ALA A 77 -5.27 16.13 11.62
N VAL A 78 -5.28 15.32 10.56
CA VAL A 78 -5.52 15.83 9.20
C VAL A 78 -6.85 16.55 9.11
N LYS A 79 -7.91 15.96 9.70
CA LYS A 79 -9.26 16.53 9.70
C LYS A 79 -9.31 17.82 10.53
N ASP A 80 -8.83 17.78 11.76
CA ASP A 80 -8.87 18.91 12.68
C ASP A 80 -8.12 20.15 12.14
N VAL A 81 -6.89 19.94 11.64
CA VAL A 81 -6.09 21.01 11.00
C VAL A 81 -6.77 21.52 9.73
N ALA A 82 -7.38 20.64 8.92
CA ALA A 82 -8.04 21.04 7.68
C ALA A 82 -9.31 21.86 7.93
N GLU A 83 -10.09 21.52 8.95
CA GLU A 83 -11.29 22.27 9.36
C GLU A 83 -10.93 23.68 9.85
N CYS A 84 -9.93 23.82 10.75
CA CYS A 84 -9.44 25.11 11.23
C CYS A 84 -8.86 25.95 10.07
N HIS A 85 -8.10 25.34 9.18
CA HIS A 85 -7.51 26.02 8.02
C HIS A 85 -8.58 26.49 7.02
N ALA A 86 -9.63 25.70 6.79
CA ALA A 86 -10.73 26.03 5.88
C ALA A 86 -11.60 27.17 6.44
N ALA A 87 -11.71 27.30 7.76
CA ALA A 87 -12.40 28.42 8.43
C ALA A 87 -11.67 29.76 8.31
N GLY A 88 -10.41 29.77 7.82
CA GLY A 88 -9.60 30.98 7.66
C GLY A 88 -9.05 31.55 8.98
N ASP A 89 -9.24 30.88 10.12
CA ASP A 89 -8.71 31.31 11.41
C ASP A 89 -7.27 30.83 11.60
N ALA A 90 -6.32 31.74 11.37
CA ALA A 90 -4.90 31.46 11.52
C ALA A 90 -4.53 31.11 12.99
N ALA A 91 -5.19 31.71 13.97
CA ALA A 91 -4.93 31.45 15.39
C ALA A 91 -5.47 30.08 15.80
N ALA A 92 -6.67 29.69 15.33
CA ALA A 92 -7.21 28.34 15.55
C ALA A 92 -6.33 27.27 14.88
N THR A 93 -5.90 27.50 13.65
CA THR A 93 -4.99 26.61 12.91
C THR A 93 -3.68 26.42 13.67
N SER A 94 -3.06 27.51 14.15
CA SER A 94 -1.83 27.43 14.96
C SER A 94 -2.03 26.64 16.25
N ARG A 95 -3.14 26.86 16.96
CA ARG A 95 -3.48 26.11 18.18
C ARG A 95 -3.76 24.62 17.93
N SER A 96 -4.38 24.28 16.79
CA SER A 96 -4.58 22.88 16.38
C SER A 96 -3.24 22.20 16.12
N VAL A 97 -2.36 22.83 15.33
CA VAL A 97 -1.00 22.33 15.04
C VAL A 97 -0.18 22.14 16.32
N GLU A 98 -0.24 23.10 17.25
CA GLU A 98 0.39 22.98 18.57
C GLU A 98 -0.12 21.74 19.33
N SER A 99 -1.43 21.53 19.38
CA SER A 99 -2.03 20.36 20.03
C SER A 99 -1.58 19.05 19.39
N VAL A 100 -1.54 19.00 18.05
CA VAL A 100 -1.05 17.82 17.30
C VAL A 100 0.41 17.50 17.68
N ARG A 101 1.30 18.49 17.71
CA ARG A 101 2.71 18.31 18.08
C ARG A 101 2.89 17.82 19.50
N VAL A 102 2.16 18.42 20.44
CA VAL A 102 2.19 17.99 21.86
C VAL A 102 1.78 16.53 22.00
N TRP A 103 0.68 16.13 21.36
CA TRP A 103 0.24 14.73 21.39
C TRP A 103 1.19 13.78 20.66
N CYS A 104 1.77 14.19 19.53
CA CYS A 104 2.79 13.39 18.84
C CYS A 104 4.03 13.17 19.71
N MET A 105 4.49 14.17 20.45
CA MET A 105 5.64 14.02 21.37
C MET A 105 5.31 13.09 22.55
N ILE A 106 4.12 13.22 23.14
CA ILE A 106 3.69 12.33 24.22
C ILE A 106 3.56 10.88 23.73
N THR A 107 2.89 10.67 22.60
CA THR A 107 2.74 9.33 22.04
C THR A 107 4.07 8.76 21.53
N ALA A 108 5.01 9.59 21.07
CA ALA A 108 6.35 9.19 20.73
C ALA A 108 7.12 8.66 21.95
N LEU A 109 7.10 9.40 23.06
CA LEU A 109 7.73 8.97 24.31
C LEU A 109 7.06 7.71 24.88
N PHE A 110 5.73 7.69 24.89
CA PHE A 110 4.96 6.54 25.35
C PHE A 110 5.23 5.30 24.49
N GLY A 111 5.18 5.42 23.15
CA GLY A 111 5.45 4.31 22.24
C GLY A 111 6.88 3.78 22.32
N THR A 112 7.86 4.68 22.48
CA THR A 112 9.26 4.31 22.72
C THR A 112 9.39 3.53 24.03
N ALA A 113 8.80 4.01 25.11
CA ALA A 113 8.83 3.35 26.41
C ALA A 113 8.14 1.97 26.37
N VAL A 114 6.98 1.86 25.76
CA VAL A 114 6.24 0.60 25.58
C VAL A 114 7.08 -0.39 24.76
N CYS A 115 7.67 0.02 23.64
CA CYS A 115 8.50 -0.83 22.82
C CYS A 115 9.74 -1.32 23.58
N LEU A 116 10.38 -0.43 24.35
CA LEU A 116 11.54 -0.76 25.17
C LEU A 116 11.17 -1.80 26.26
N MET A 117 10.08 -1.57 26.99
CA MET A 117 9.62 -2.48 28.05
C MET A 117 9.18 -3.84 27.50
N LEU A 118 8.53 -3.85 26.34
CA LEU A 118 8.03 -5.07 25.71
C LEU A 118 9.09 -5.76 24.85
N SER A 119 10.30 -5.22 24.70
CA SER A 119 11.33 -5.78 23.83
C SER A 119 11.68 -7.26 24.11
N PRO A 120 11.74 -7.77 25.37
CA PRO A 120 11.97 -9.18 25.61
C PRO A 120 10.77 -10.05 25.16
N LEU A 121 9.55 -9.57 25.41
CA LEU A 121 8.33 -10.27 25.02
C LEU A 121 8.21 -10.32 23.48
N ILE A 122 8.47 -9.21 22.81
CA ILE A 122 8.44 -9.12 21.34
C ILE A 122 9.50 -10.05 20.74
N SER A 123 10.73 -10.08 21.29
CA SER A 123 11.78 -11.01 20.85
C SER A 123 11.32 -12.46 20.97
N TRP A 124 10.80 -12.85 22.13
CA TRP A 124 10.31 -14.21 22.36
C TRP A 124 9.11 -14.57 21.47
N LEU A 125 8.14 -13.66 21.30
CA LEU A 125 6.97 -13.90 20.45
C LEU A 125 7.35 -14.05 18.98
N THR A 126 8.30 -13.23 18.48
CA THR A 126 8.68 -13.22 17.06
C THR A 126 9.67 -14.32 16.72
N PHE A 127 10.77 -14.38 17.47
CA PHE A 127 11.93 -15.22 17.13
C PHE A 127 11.99 -16.54 17.96
N GLY A 128 11.16 -16.68 18.98
CA GLY A 128 11.17 -17.85 19.89
C GLY A 128 12.32 -17.83 20.89
N ASN A 129 13.17 -16.81 20.89
CA ASN A 129 14.32 -16.61 21.76
C ASN A 129 14.47 -15.16 22.22
N HIS A 130 15.45 -14.88 23.07
CA HIS A 130 15.73 -13.54 23.58
C HIS A 130 16.93 -12.84 22.91
N ASP A 131 17.52 -13.44 21.87
CA ASP A 131 18.75 -12.96 21.24
C ASP A 131 18.55 -11.60 20.57
N TYR A 132 17.34 -11.30 20.11
CA TYR A 132 16.98 -10.04 19.44
C TYR A 132 16.48 -8.95 20.39
N THR A 133 16.42 -9.22 21.71
CA THR A 133 15.91 -8.26 22.72
C THR A 133 16.67 -6.95 22.68
N LEU A 134 18.00 -6.99 22.64
CA LEU A 134 18.83 -5.78 22.58
C LEU A 134 18.58 -5.00 21.27
N SER A 135 18.48 -5.68 20.14
CA SER A 135 18.20 -5.05 18.85
C SER A 135 16.86 -4.34 18.83
N ILE A 136 15.81 -4.97 19.40
CA ILE A 136 14.46 -4.39 19.51
C ILE A 136 14.47 -3.21 20.49
N ALA A 137 15.17 -3.33 21.61
CA ALA A 137 15.33 -2.26 22.59
C ALA A 137 16.03 -1.03 21.97
N LEU A 138 17.09 -1.26 21.21
CA LEU A 138 17.79 -0.18 20.47
C LEU A 138 16.91 0.44 19.37
N LEU A 139 16.01 -0.34 18.75
CA LEU A 139 15.05 0.16 17.75
C LEU A 139 13.85 0.89 18.36
N SER A 140 13.65 0.85 19.67
CA SER A 140 12.49 1.50 20.31
C SER A 140 12.35 3.01 19.98
N PRO A 141 13.41 3.84 19.83
CA PRO A 141 13.28 5.23 19.40
C PRO A 141 12.66 5.39 18.01
N MET A 142 12.80 4.38 17.14
CA MET A 142 12.16 4.38 15.81
C MET A 142 10.64 4.51 15.89
N VAL A 143 10.01 3.90 16.91
CA VAL A 143 8.56 4.02 17.18
C VAL A 143 8.17 5.48 17.42
N GLY A 144 8.95 6.18 18.24
CA GLY A 144 8.77 7.61 18.49
C GLY A 144 8.99 8.47 17.24
N MET A 145 10.02 8.17 16.47
CA MET A 145 10.31 8.87 15.20
C MET A 145 9.15 8.71 14.20
N LEU A 146 8.56 7.52 14.10
CA LEU A 146 7.38 7.27 13.27
C LEU A 146 6.16 8.09 13.70
N ALA A 147 5.91 8.22 15.02
CA ALA A 147 4.80 9.02 15.55
C ALA A 147 4.97 10.51 15.21
N VAL A 148 6.17 11.08 15.40
CA VAL A 148 6.47 12.47 15.06
C VAL A 148 6.37 12.71 13.56
N THR A 149 6.96 11.83 12.74
CA THR A 149 6.89 11.92 11.26
C THR A 149 5.45 11.88 10.77
N GLY A 150 4.63 10.99 11.33
CA GLY A 150 3.20 10.88 11.02
C GLY A 150 2.42 12.15 11.36
N GLY A 151 2.71 12.78 12.48
CA GLY A 151 2.10 14.05 12.89
C GLY A 151 2.45 15.23 12.00
N GLU A 152 3.73 15.43 11.67
CA GLU A 152 4.16 16.51 10.77
C GLU A 152 3.63 16.31 9.34
N MET A 153 3.52 15.05 8.88
CA MET A 153 2.87 14.72 7.62
C MET A 153 1.37 15.05 7.67
N ALA A 154 0.68 14.77 8.77
CA ALA A 154 -0.74 15.10 8.96
C ALA A 154 -0.96 16.62 8.92
N ILE A 155 -0.07 17.41 9.54
CA ILE A 155 -0.10 18.88 9.49
C ILE A 155 0.02 19.37 8.05
N LEU A 156 0.99 18.89 7.28
CA LEU A 156 1.16 19.28 5.87
C LEU A 156 -0.05 18.92 5.00
N LYS A 157 -0.66 17.75 5.23
CA LYS A 157 -1.89 17.31 4.55
C LYS A 157 -3.09 18.19 4.93
N GLY A 158 -3.29 18.45 6.23
CA GLY A 158 -4.36 19.31 6.75
C GLY A 158 -4.29 20.74 6.21
N LEU A 159 -3.09 21.29 6.09
CA LEU A 159 -2.84 22.60 5.48
C LEU A 159 -2.93 22.59 3.95
N LYS A 160 -3.33 21.46 3.33
CA LYS A 160 -3.44 21.26 1.86
C LYS A 160 -2.14 21.58 1.10
N ARG A 161 -0.97 21.43 1.74
CA ARG A 161 0.35 21.65 1.13
C ARG A 161 0.84 20.41 0.37
N LEU A 162 -0.01 19.85 -0.50
CA LEU A 162 0.22 18.58 -1.18
C LEU A 162 1.53 18.53 -1.98
N LYS A 163 1.95 19.63 -2.61
CA LYS A 163 3.27 19.69 -3.29
C LYS A 163 4.43 19.44 -2.33
N ARG A 164 4.35 20.00 -1.11
CA ARG A 164 5.39 19.76 -0.10
C ARG A 164 5.35 18.34 0.41
N VAL A 165 4.15 17.77 0.62
CA VAL A 165 3.97 16.35 0.98
C VAL A 165 4.68 15.45 -0.03
N ALA A 166 4.43 15.64 -1.33
CA ALA A 166 5.06 14.87 -2.38
C ALA A 166 6.59 15.03 -2.38
N PHE A 167 7.08 16.28 -2.30
CA PHE A 167 8.51 16.57 -2.30
C PHE A 167 9.23 15.96 -1.08
N VAL A 168 8.65 16.09 0.11
CA VAL A 168 9.20 15.51 1.36
C VAL A 168 9.25 13.98 1.28
N SER A 169 8.19 13.35 0.75
CA SER A 169 8.17 11.89 0.56
C SER A 169 9.24 11.41 -0.43
N MET A 170 9.45 12.17 -1.51
CA MET A 170 10.53 11.89 -2.47
C MET A 170 11.90 12.03 -1.82
N LEU A 171 12.12 13.12 -1.09
CA LEU A 171 13.40 13.37 -0.42
C LEU A 171 13.69 12.30 0.63
N ALA A 172 12.68 11.86 1.39
CA ALA A 172 12.77 10.75 2.33
C ALA A 172 13.14 9.43 1.64
N ALA A 173 12.55 9.15 0.47
CA ALA A 173 12.88 7.96 -0.30
C ALA A 173 14.32 7.98 -0.80
N VAL A 174 14.81 9.12 -1.32
CA VAL A 174 16.21 9.28 -1.75
C VAL A 174 17.17 9.18 -0.56
N ALA A 175 16.84 9.84 0.56
CA ALA A 175 17.62 9.78 1.79
C ALA A 175 17.81 8.36 2.30
N SER A 176 16.77 7.51 2.19
CA SER A 176 16.86 6.10 2.59
C SER A 176 17.90 5.33 1.75
N VAL A 177 17.98 5.60 0.44
CA VAL A 177 18.96 4.96 -0.44
C VAL A 177 20.38 5.40 -0.07
N VAL A 178 20.58 6.71 0.17
CA VAL A 178 21.87 7.30 0.55
C VAL A 178 22.37 6.73 1.89
N VAL A 179 21.50 6.46 2.84
CA VAL A 179 21.86 5.88 4.14
C VAL A 179 22.16 4.39 4.02
N TYR A 180 21.32 3.64 3.33
CA TYR A 180 21.41 2.17 3.31
C TYR A 180 22.60 1.67 2.49
N ILE A 181 22.93 2.30 1.36
CA ILE A 181 24.02 1.82 0.50
C ILE A 181 25.36 1.73 1.26
N PRO A 182 25.90 2.82 1.84
CA PRO A 182 27.20 2.74 2.49
C PRO A 182 27.19 1.89 3.74
N LEU A 183 26.13 1.94 4.55
CA LEU A 183 26.05 1.18 5.79
C LEU A 183 26.02 -0.33 5.54
N TYR A 184 25.21 -0.79 4.59
CA TYR A 184 25.15 -2.21 4.27
C TYR A 184 26.36 -2.72 3.50
N ALA A 185 26.98 -1.87 2.69
CA ALA A 185 28.21 -2.23 2.00
C ALA A 185 29.40 -2.40 2.95
N LEU A 186 29.48 -1.58 4.01
CA LEU A 186 30.61 -1.59 4.95
C LEU A 186 30.44 -2.60 6.10
N TRP A 187 29.23 -2.72 6.67
CA TRP A 187 29.01 -3.49 7.90
C TRP A 187 28.00 -4.65 7.75
N GLY A 188 27.44 -4.85 6.55
CA GLY A 188 26.53 -5.96 6.28
C GLY A 188 25.36 -6.05 7.26
N MET A 189 25.10 -7.24 7.81
CA MET A 189 24.00 -7.51 8.73
C MET A 189 24.05 -6.70 10.03
N ALA A 190 25.25 -6.39 10.54
CA ALA A 190 25.41 -5.59 11.76
C ALA A 190 24.91 -4.14 11.58
N ALA A 191 24.85 -3.66 10.35
CA ALA A 191 24.35 -2.33 10.04
C ALA A 191 22.82 -2.19 10.10
N ILE A 192 22.04 -3.26 10.21
CA ILE A 192 20.58 -3.20 10.10
C ILE A 192 19.98 -2.25 11.14
N VAL A 193 20.31 -2.43 12.41
CA VAL A 193 19.78 -1.59 13.50
C VAL A 193 20.24 -0.12 13.36
N PRO A 194 21.52 0.20 13.23
CA PRO A 194 21.96 1.58 13.07
C PRO A 194 21.46 2.23 11.77
N ALA A 195 21.34 1.47 10.68
CA ALA A 195 20.83 1.99 9.42
C ALA A 195 19.34 2.33 9.50
N LEU A 196 18.53 1.50 10.14
CA LEU A 196 17.11 1.77 10.38
C LEU A 196 16.92 3.02 11.27
N LEU A 197 17.69 3.14 12.34
CA LEU A 197 17.63 4.30 13.24
C LEU A 197 18.04 5.58 12.52
N LEU A 198 19.21 5.58 11.85
CA LEU A 198 19.73 6.75 11.15
C LEU A 198 18.78 7.19 10.01
N CYS A 199 18.26 6.23 9.27
CA CYS A 199 17.30 6.51 8.19
C CYS A 199 16.02 7.14 8.75
N ASN A 200 15.40 6.57 9.79
CA ASN A 200 14.18 7.13 10.38
C ASN A 200 14.43 8.48 11.06
N LEU A 201 15.60 8.69 11.67
CA LEU A 201 15.99 9.98 12.21
C LEU A 201 16.08 11.04 11.10
N LEU A 202 16.73 10.71 9.99
CA LEU A 202 16.85 11.61 8.84
C LEU A 202 15.50 11.90 8.21
N ILE A 203 14.64 10.88 8.04
CA ILE A 203 13.25 11.05 7.56
C ILE A 203 12.47 11.97 8.48
N MET A 204 12.54 11.77 9.80
CA MET A 204 11.89 12.62 10.80
C MET A 204 12.41 14.07 10.69
N ALA A 205 13.73 14.26 10.60
CA ALA A 205 14.33 15.59 10.47
C ALA A 205 13.87 16.31 9.19
N ILE A 206 13.78 15.60 8.06
CA ILE A 206 13.27 16.15 6.79
C ILE A 206 11.82 16.62 6.97
N HIS A 207 10.94 15.76 7.52
CA HIS A 207 9.53 16.10 7.73
C HIS A 207 9.37 17.30 8.68
N LEU A 208 10.12 17.29 9.77
CA LEU A 208 10.13 18.36 10.76
C LEU A 208 10.59 19.69 10.14
N TYR A 209 11.71 19.68 9.39
CA TYR A 209 12.23 20.87 8.73
C TYR A 209 11.23 21.50 7.76
N TYR A 210 10.61 20.70 6.89
CA TYR A 210 9.66 21.22 5.90
C TYR A 210 8.31 21.62 6.51
N ALA A 211 7.86 20.98 7.56
CA ALA A 211 6.65 21.34 8.26
C ALA A 211 6.83 22.62 9.09
N THR A 212 7.98 22.79 9.76
CA THR A 212 8.29 24.00 10.54
C THR A 212 8.46 25.24 9.68
N ARG A 213 8.86 25.08 8.41
CA ARG A 213 8.87 26.16 7.41
C ARG A 213 7.47 26.64 6.99
N VAL A 214 6.42 25.86 7.28
CA VAL A 214 5.02 26.26 7.02
C VAL A 214 4.40 26.82 8.30
N MET A 215 4.59 26.12 9.40
CA MET A 215 4.10 26.49 10.73
C MET A 215 5.27 26.41 11.72
N PRO A 216 5.70 27.52 12.30
CA PRO A 216 6.82 27.56 13.24
C PRO A 216 6.65 26.53 14.36
N TRP A 217 7.78 26.04 14.88
CA TRP A 217 7.76 25.05 15.94
C TRP A 217 7.36 25.71 17.27
N HIS A 218 6.18 25.35 17.76
CA HIS A 218 5.72 25.68 19.13
C HIS A 218 5.20 24.38 19.73
N CYS A 219 5.85 23.87 20.75
CA CYS A 219 5.47 22.63 21.42
C CYS A 219 5.65 22.76 22.94
N PRO A 220 4.69 23.40 23.65
CA PRO A 220 4.70 23.45 25.10
C PRO A 220 4.25 22.09 25.66
N LEU A 221 5.20 21.16 25.83
CA LEU A 221 5.00 19.74 26.20
C LEU A 221 4.04 19.54 27.39
N PHE A 222 3.97 20.48 28.35
CA PHE A 222 3.15 20.37 29.53
C PHE A 222 1.94 21.32 29.56
N SER A 223 1.54 21.88 28.42
CA SER A 223 0.36 22.74 28.35
C SER A 223 -0.93 21.95 28.50
N ARG A 224 -1.57 22.01 29.66
CA ARG A 224 -2.89 21.40 29.91
C ARG A 224 -3.95 21.86 28.89
N LYS A 225 -3.84 23.11 28.41
CA LYS A 225 -4.74 23.66 27.38
C LYS A 225 -4.55 22.99 26.01
N ALA A 226 -3.30 22.73 25.60
CA ALA A 226 -3.00 22.01 24.34
C ALA A 226 -3.44 20.55 24.43
N LEU A 227 -3.24 19.90 25.56
CA LEU A 227 -3.71 18.52 25.81
C LEU A 227 -5.24 18.44 25.77
N GLY A 228 -5.94 19.29 26.47
CA GLY A 228 -7.41 19.28 26.49
C GLY A 228 -8.05 19.52 25.14
N ARG A 229 -7.46 20.37 24.29
CA ARG A 229 -7.92 20.62 22.92
C ARG A 229 -7.76 19.40 21.99
N GLY A 230 -6.77 18.54 22.25
CA GLY A 230 -6.52 17.34 21.45
C GLY A 230 -7.42 16.15 21.77
N VAL A 231 -8.08 16.10 22.92
CA VAL A 231 -8.92 14.96 23.33
C VAL A 231 -10.01 14.59 22.32
N PRO A 232 -10.74 15.52 21.68
CA PRO A 232 -11.77 15.16 20.70
C PRO A 232 -11.22 14.43 19.49
N PHE A 233 -10.08 14.85 18.92
CA PHE A 233 -9.52 14.18 17.76
C PHE A 233 -8.87 12.84 18.12
N ILE A 234 -8.38 12.65 19.35
CA ILE A 234 -7.88 11.36 19.82
C ILE A 234 -9.00 10.32 19.89
N LYS A 235 -10.19 10.69 20.40
CA LYS A 235 -11.34 9.77 20.42
C LYS A 235 -11.68 9.25 19.02
N LEU A 236 -11.60 10.12 18.00
CA LEU A 236 -11.78 9.72 16.62
C LEU A 236 -10.64 8.81 16.13
N GLY A 237 -9.40 9.14 16.52
CA GLY A 237 -8.20 8.39 16.16
C GLY A 237 -8.20 6.96 16.70
N VAL A 238 -8.60 6.76 17.97
CA VAL A 238 -8.66 5.42 18.59
C VAL A 238 -9.58 4.48 17.80
N ALA A 239 -10.73 4.96 17.31
CA ALA A 239 -11.62 4.14 16.49
C ALA A 239 -10.95 3.68 15.17
N TYR A 240 -10.11 4.55 14.59
CA TYR A 240 -9.35 4.21 13.37
C TYR A 240 -8.21 3.21 13.64
N ILE A 241 -7.53 3.33 14.81
CA ILE A 241 -6.45 2.43 15.19
C ILE A 241 -6.90 0.98 15.24
N VAL A 242 -8.05 0.72 15.88
CA VAL A 242 -8.55 -0.64 16.07
C VAL A 242 -8.60 -1.38 14.72
N SER A 243 -9.07 -0.71 13.67
CA SER A 243 -9.13 -1.29 12.32
C SER A 243 -7.74 -1.54 11.73
N GLY A 244 -6.86 -0.54 11.77
CA GLY A 244 -5.53 -0.65 11.16
C GLY A 244 -4.55 -1.54 11.94
N ALA A 245 -4.67 -1.61 13.27
CA ALA A 245 -3.83 -2.43 14.11
C ALA A 245 -4.08 -3.94 13.89
N PHE A 246 -5.33 -4.32 13.58
CA PHE A 246 -5.64 -5.73 13.26
C PHE A 246 -4.92 -6.17 11.98
N GLY A 247 -5.00 -5.42 10.88
CA GLY A 247 -4.31 -5.78 9.64
C GLY A 247 -2.78 -5.82 9.80
N GLN A 248 -2.19 -4.81 10.45
CA GLN A 248 -0.75 -4.78 10.74
C GLN A 248 -0.34 -5.92 11.70
N GLY A 249 -1.16 -6.21 12.69
CA GLY A 249 -0.95 -7.31 13.64
C GLY A 249 -1.01 -8.67 12.97
N ALA A 250 -1.98 -8.89 12.09
CA ALA A 250 -2.13 -10.11 11.30
C ALA A 250 -0.91 -10.32 10.38
N GLU A 251 -0.49 -9.26 9.68
CA GLU A 251 0.70 -9.30 8.81
C GLU A 251 1.98 -9.62 9.59
N TYR A 252 2.14 -9.03 10.78
CA TYR A 252 3.26 -9.31 11.65
C TYR A 252 3.22 -10.74 12.23
N ALA A 253 2.06 -11.16 12.75
CA ALA A 253 1.88 -12.49 13.32
C ALA A 253 2.13 -13.61 12.29
N MET A 254 1.62 -13.43 11.06
CA MET A 254 1.86 -14.35 9.95
C MET A 254 3.36 -14.53 9.67
N ARG A 255 4.12 -13.42 9.59
CA ARG A 255 5.57 -13.49 9.38
C ARG A 255 6.31 -14.12 10.56
N ALA A 256 5.89 -13.84 11.79
CA ALA A 256 6.46 -14.43 12.98
C ALA A 256 6.22 -15.96 13.05
N LEU A 257 5.00 -16.40 12.67
CA LEU A 257 4.69 -17.83 12.57
C LEU A 257 5.50 -18.51 11.47
N LEU A 258 5.60 -17.89 10.30
CA LEU A 258 6.40 -18.40 9.19
C LEU A 258 7.89 -18.46 9.53
N LEU A 259 8.39 -17.50 10.32
CA LEU A 259 9.77 -17.50 10.81
C LEU A 259 10.07 -18.70 11.72
N ARG A 260 9.13 -19.04 12.61
CA ARG A 260 9.30 -20.15 13.55
C ARG A 260 9.37 -21.51 12.88
N ASP A 261 8.63 -21.70 11.79
CA ASP A 261 8.58 -22.96 11.06
C ASP A 261 9.65 -23.05 9.96
N GLY A 262 9.92 -21.93 9.25
CA GLY A 262 10.78 -21.92 8.07
C GLY A 262 12.11 -21.19 8.21
N GLY A 263 12.30 -20.41 9.26
CA GLY A 263 13.51 -19.61 9.48
C GLY A 263 13.54 -18.30 8.67
N MET A 264 14.62 -17.53 8.84
CA MET A 264 14.77 -16.18 8.29
C MET A 264 14.72 -16.13 6.76
N ASP A 265 15.39 -17.06 6.10
CA ASP A 265 15.46 -17.07 4.63
C ASP A 265 14.10 -17.27 3.99
N VAL A 266 13.26 -18.12 4.58
CA VAL A 266 11.89 -18.38 4.11
C VAL A 266 11.04 -17.12 4.21
N VAL A 267 11.13 -16.39 5.32
CA VAL A 267 10.45 -15.09 5.46
C VAL A 267 10.97 -14.08 4.43
N GLY A 268 12.26 -14.10 4.13
CA GLY A 268 12.88 -13.27 3.09
C GLY A 268 12.34 -13.58 1.70
N PHE A 269 12.25 -14.85 1.33
CA PHE A 269 11.67 -15.30 0.07
C PHE A 269 10.17 -14.98 -0.02
N TYR A 270 9.43 -15.20 1.06
CA TYR A 270 8.03 -14.83 1.15
C TYR A 270 7.83 -13.33 0.95
N ASN A 271 8.62 -12.49 1.63
CA ASN A 271 8.56 -11.03 1.47
C ASN A 271 8.89 -10.59 0.04
N CYS A 272 9.87 -11.23 -0.60
CA CYS A 272 10.18 -11.00 -2.02
C CYS A 272 8.97 -11.28 -2.90
N GLY A 273 8.38 -12.47 -2.79
CA GLY A 273 7.22 -12.86 -3.59
C GLY A 273 6.00 -11.99 -3.32
N TYR A 274 5.70 -11.72 -2.05
CA TYR A 274 4.61 -10.84 -1.64
C TYR A 274 4.79 -9.42 -2.19
N MET A 275 5.98 -8.85 -2.11
CA MET A 275 6.26 -7.52 -2.63
C MET A 275 6.09 -7.46 -4.15
N LEU A 276 6.56 -8.47 -4.88
CA LEU A 276 6.40 -8.54 -6.33
C LEU A 276 4.94 -8.61 -6.75
N ILE A 277 4.18 -9.50 -6.14
CA ILE A 277 2.79 -9.75 -6.55
C ILE A 277 1.84 -8.70 -5.96
N VAL A 278 1.92 -8.44 -4.65
CA VAL A 278 0.95 -7.57 -3.97
C VAL A 278 1.33 -6.10 -4.11
N SER A 279 2.54 -5.72 -3.70
CA SER A 279 2.88 -4.29 -3.60
C SER A 279 2.98 -3.61 -4.97
N TYR A 280 3.59 -4.26 -5.97
CA TYR A 280 3.73 -3.63 -7.29
C TYR A 280 2.42 -3.67 -8.10
N THR A 281 1.62 -4.74 -7.99
CA THR A 281 0.33 -4.79 -8.68
C THR A 281 -0.70 -3.86 -8.05
N SER A 282 -0.67 -3.63 -6.72
CA SER A 282 -1.59 -2.69 -6.06
C SER A 282 -1.43 -1.24 -6.50
N LEU A 283 -0.34 -0.87 -7.16
CA LEU A 283 -0.22 0.46 -7.78
C LEU A 283 -1.27 0.71 -8.86
N VAL A 284 -1.67 -0.33 -9.59
CA VAL A 284 -2.76 -0.22 -10.58
C VAL A 284 -4.08 0.10 -9.87
N PHE A 285 -4.34 -0.55 -8.74
CA PHE A 285 -5.55 -0.31 -7.96
C PHE A 285 -5.60 1.07 -7.33
N LEU A 286 -4.47 1.56 -6.81
CA LEU A 286 -4.40 2.89 -6.20
C LEU A 286 -4.83 4.01 -7.16
N ALA A 287 -4.47 3.90 -8.45
CA ALA A 287 -4.89 4.85 -9.46
C ALA A 287 -6.41 4.85 -9.68
N VAL A 288 -7.02 3.66 -9.55
CA VAL A 288 -8.46 3.43 -9.75
C VAL A 288 -9.26 3.86 -8.52
N GLU A 289 -8.79 3.57 -7.31
CA GLU A 289 -9.48 3.83 -6.05
C GLU A 289 -9.78 5.31 -5.81
N ASN A 290 -8.84 6.19 -6.16
CA ASN A 290 -8.97 7.63 -5.93
C ASN A 290 -10.17 8.27 -6.66
N ASP A 291 -10.57 7.75 -7.82
CA ASP A 291 -11.71 8.23 -8.59
C ASP A 291 -12.99 7.44 -8.31
N TYR A 292 -12.85 6.15 -8.05
CA TYR A 292 -13.97 5.22 -7.92
C TYR A 292 -14.80 5.44 -6.64
N TYR A 293 -14.15 5.57 -5.48
CA TYR A 293 -14.83 5.66 -4.18
C TYR A 293 -15.80 6.86 -4.09
N PRO A 294 -15.43 8.09 -4.49
CA PRO A 294 -16.37 9.22 -4.52
C PRO A 294 -17.54 8.99 -5.47
N ARG A 295 -17.31 8.40 -6.65
CA ARG A 295 -18.37 8.09 -7.62
C ARG A 295 -19.35 7.05 -7.08
N LEU A 296 -18.83 5.98 -6.47
CA LEU A 296 -19.67 4.96 -5.86
C LEU A 296 -20.55 5.53 -4.75
N SER A 297 -19.97 6.36 -3.87
CA SER A 297 -20.69 6.99 -2.76
C SER A 297 -21.84 7.87 -3.25
N ALA A 298 -21.68 8.57 -4.38
CA ALA A 298 -22.71 9.42 -4.96
C ALA A 298 -23.92 8.63 -5.48
N VAL A 299 -23.73 7.38 -5.92
CA VAL A 299 -24.81 6.56 -6.54
C VAL A 299 -25.36 5.45 -5.63
N MET A 300 -24.85 5.34 -4.39
CA MET A 300 -25.21 4.25 -3.46
C MET A 300 -26.71 4.07 -3.21
N ARG A 301 -27.48 5.18 -3.24
CA ARG A 301 -28.94 5.14 -3.03
C ARG A 301 -29.72 4.59 -4.22
N GLN A 302 -29.12 4.50 -5.41
CA GLN A 302 -29.75 4.04 -6.64
C GLN A 302 -29.16 2.69 -7.04
N ARG A 303 -29.88 1.59 -6.74
CA ARG A 303 -29.40 0.21 -6.90
C ARG A 303 -28.87 -0.09 -8.31
N THR A 304 -29.55 0.38 -9.34
CA THR A 304 -29.14 0.16 -10.75
C THR A 304 -27.81 0.86 -11.06
N LEU A 305 -27.66 2.13 -10.68
CA LEU A 305 -26.45 2.90 -10.90
C LEU A 305 -25.29 2.39 -10.04
N MET A 306 -25.56 1.97 -8.80
CA MET A 306 -24.56 1.33 -7.93
C MET A 306 -24.02 0.05 -8.58
N ASN A 307 -24.91 -0.87 -9.04
CA ASN A 307 -24.51 -2.10 -9.71
C ASN A 307 -23.71 -1.82 -10.99
N ASP A 308 -24.13 -0.82 -11.78
CA ASP A 308 -23.43 -0.40 -12.97
C ASP A 308 -22.02 0.14 -12.65
N ALA A 309 -21.90 0.96 -11.61
CA ALA A 309 -20.62 1.52 -11.19
C ALA A 309 -19.64 0.44 -10.73
N VAL A 310 -20.12 -0.52 -9.90
CA VAL A 310 -19.29 -1.63 -9.41
C VAL A 310 -18.86 -2.55 -10.56
N ASN A 311 -19.78 -2.98 -11.41
CA ASN A 311 -19.48 -3.90 -12.52
C ASN A 311 -18.51 -3.27 -13.53
N LYS A 312 -18.73 -2.00 -13.93
CA LYS A 312 -17.79 -1.28 -14.81
C LYS A 312 -16.39 -1.17 -14.20
N GLN A 313 -16.32 -0.93 -12.88
CA GLN A 313 -15.05 -0.84 -12.20
C GLN A 313 -14.32 -2.18 -12.16
N ILE A 314 -15.05 -3.28 -11.91
CA ILE A 314 -14.51 -4.65 -11.98
C ILE A 314 -13.96 -4.93 -13.38
N GLU A 315 -14.72 -4.62 -14.43
CA GLU A 315 -14.28 -4.80 -15.83
C GLU A 315 -12.98 -4.04 -16.12
N VAL A 316 -12.89 -2.78 -15.71
CA VAL A 316 -11.67 -1.96 -15.88
C VAL A 316 -10.49 -2.57 -15.10
N CYS A 317 -10.68 -2.94 -13.83
CA CYS A 317 -9.63 -3.57 -13.04
C CYS A 317 -9.15 -4.89 -13.67
N ALA A 318 -10.08 -5.74 -14.08
CA ALA A 318 -9.75 -7.02 -14.72
C ALA A 318 -8.96 -6.83 -16.02
N LEU A 319 -9.41 -5.91 -16.89
CA LEU A 319 -8.77 -5.64 -18.17
C LEU A 319 -7.39 -4.98 -18.04
N LEU A 320 -7.14 -4.24 -16.96
CA LEU A 320 -5.83 -3.64 -16.71
C LEU A 320 -4.87 -4.60 -16.01
N VAL A 321 -5.35 -5.32 -14.99
CA VAL A 321 -4.50 -6.15 -14.14
C VAL A 321 -4.14 -7.47 -14.79
N SER A 322 -5.09 -8.14 -15.48
CA SER A 322 -4.84 -9.47 -16.04
C SER A 322 -3.66 -9.54 -17.01
N PRO A 323 -3.54 -8.67 -18.03
CA PRO A 323 -2.38 -8.73 -18.93
C PRO A 323 -1.06 -8.42 -18.22
N VAL A 324 -1.09 -7.52 -17.21
CA VAL A 324 0.09 -7.22 -16.38
C VAL A 324 0.53 -8.47 -15.62
N LEU A 325 -0.42 -9.22 -15.00
CA LEU A 325 -0.11 -10.46 -14.29
C LEU A 325 0.43 -11.56 -15.23
N VAL A 326 -0.16 -11.72 -16.41
CA VAL A 326 0.32 -12.70 -17.43
C VAL A 326 1.76 -12.40 -17.81
N VAL A 327 2.08 -11.16 -18.18
CA VAL A 327 3.44 -10.73 -18.52
C VAL A 327 4.38 -10.92 -17.32
N PHE A 328 3.90 -10.59 -16.11
CA PHE A 328 4.70 -10.66 -14.90
C PHE A 328 5.10 -12.11 -14.58
N VAL A 329 4.17 -13.07 -14.69
CA VAL A 329 4.45 -14.51 -14.49
C VAL A 329 5.54 -15.00 -15.46
N LEU A 330 5.45 -14.63 -16.72
CA LEU A 330 6.41 -15.06 -17.72
C LEU A 330 7.81 -14.48 -17.50
N LEU A 331 7.86 -13.22 -17.05
CA LEU A 331 9.10 -12.51 -16.79
C LEU A 331 9.60 -12.70 -15.34
N MET A 332 8.89 -13.44 -14.48
CA MET A 332 9.18 -13.56 -13.05
C MET A 332 10.64 -13.89 -12.73
N PRO A 333 11.29 -14.91 -13.37
CA PRO A 333 12.69 -15.21 -13.09
C PRO A 333 13.64 -14.06 -13.42
N PHE A 334 13.34 -13.31 -14.50
CA PHE A 334 14.11 -12.12 -14.86
C PHE A 334 13.89 -10.98 -13.89
N VAL A 335 12.62 -10.72 -13.52
CA VAL A 335 12.23 -9.67 -12.58
C VAL A 335 12.83 -9.90 -11.20
N VAL A 336 12.81 -11.13 -10.69
CA VAL A 336 13.44 -11.48 -9.41
C VAL A 336 14.95 -11.21 -9.44
N ARG A 337 15.65 -11.60 -10.49
CA ARG A 337 17.09 -11.31 -10.63
C ARG A 337 17.39 -9.83 -10.78
N LEU A 338 16.54 -9.11 -11.50
CA LEU A 338 16.69 -7.68 -11.75
C LEU A 338 16.45 -6.85 -10.48
N LEU A 339 15.36 -7.13 -9.77
CA LEU A 339 14.92 -6.31 -8.61
C LEU A 339 15.55 -6.77 -7.29
N PHE A 340 15.92 -8.04 -7.19
CA PHE A 340 16.55 -8.62 -5.98
C PHE A 340 17.95 -9.15 -6.33
N SER A 341 18.16 -10.45 -6.21
CA SER A 341 19.42 -11.11 -6.59
C SER A 341 19.17 -12.58 -6.97
N ALA A 342 20.21 -13.27 -7.47
CA ALA A 342 20.12 -14.68 -7.82
C ALA A 342 19.74 -15.57 -6.61
N GLN A 343 20.08 -15.16 -5.39
CA GLN A 343 19.73 -15.86 -4.15
C GLN A 343 18.22 -16.00 -3.93
N PHE A 344 17.42 -15.08 -4.52
CA PHE A 344 15.96 -15.10 -4.42
C PHE A 344 15.26 -15.96 -5.47
N ALA A 345 16.00 -16.75 -6.24
CA ALA A 345 15.41 -17.61 -7.28
C ALA A 345 14.31 -18.53 -6.73
N THR A 346 14.43 -19.00 -5.48
CA THR A 346 13.41 -19.82 -4.80
C THR A 346 12.06 -19.11 -4.67
N ALA A 347 12.04 -17.78 -4.59
CA ALA A 347 10.80 -17.00 -4.51
C ALA A 347 10.00 -17.00 -5.83
N VAL A 348 10.58 -17.40 -6.96
CA VAL A 348 9.90 -17.43 -8.26
C VAL A 348 8.69 -18.34 -8.24
N GLY A 349 8.84 -19.58 -7.71
CA GLY A 349 7.73 -20.54 -7.62
C GLY A 349 6.57 -19.98 -6.76
N MET A 350 6.88 -19.50 -5.56
CA MET A 350 5.90 -18.87 -4.67
C MET A 350 5.19 -17.70 -5.35
N SER A 351 5.94 -16.80 -5.99
CA SER A 351 5.38 -15.63 -6.68
C SER A 351 4.46 -16.04 -7.83
N THR A 352 4.84 -17.07 -8.60
CA THR A 352 4.02 -17.62 -9.69
C THR A 352 2.71 -18.21 -9.16
N CYS A 353 2.74 -18.94 -8.06
CA CYS A 353 1.54 -19.48 -7.42
C CYS A 353 0.63 -18.37 -6.81
N ALA A 354 1.23 -17.29 -6.30
CA ALA A 354 0.51 -16.19 -5.68
C ALA A 354 -0.19 -15.23 -6.66
N VAL A 355 0.06 -15.36 -7.97
CA VAL A 355 -0.47 -14.41 -8.97
C VAL A 355 -2.00 -14.36 -9.01
N PHE A 356 -2.66 -15.50 -8.76
CA PHE A 356 -4.13 -15.58 -8.73
C PHE A 356 -4.74 -14.73 -7.60
N TYR A 357 -4.01 -14.51 -6.51
CA TYR A 357 -4.44 -13.60 -5.45
C TYR A 357 -4.80 -12.21 -6.00
N MET A 358 -3.91 -11.61 -6.76
CA MET A 358 -4.16 -10.27 -7.31
C MET A 358 -5.15 -10.29 -8.47
N PHE A 359 -5.27 -11.40 -9.18
CA PHE A 359 -6.33 -11.61 -10.16
C PHE A 359 -7.70 -11.59 -9.47
N PHE A 360 -7.90 -12.35 -8.40
CA PHE A 360 -9.15 -12.33 -7.61
C PHE A 360 -9.39 -10.96 -6.96
N ARG A 361 -8.34 -10.31 -6.49
CA ARG A 361 -8.41 -8.97 -5.90
C ARG A 361 -8.97 -7.93 -6.88
N ALA A 362 -8.70 -8.06 -8.18
CA ALA A 362 -9.26 -7.17 -9.20
C ALA A 362 -10.81 -7.20 -9.24
N PHE A 363 -11.41 -8.31 -8.86
CA PHE A 363 -12.87 -8.47 -8.77
C PHE A 363 -13.43 -8.13 -7.39
N THR A 364 -12.67 -8.45 -6.35
CA THR A 364 -13.09 -8.24 -4.96
C THR A 364 -13.04 -6.78 -4.56
N LEU A 365 -11.98 -6.08 -4.92
CA LEU A 365 -11.69 -4.72 -4.46
C LEU A 365 -12.80 -3.71 -4.77
N PRO A 366 -13.36 -3.61 -5.99
CA PRO A 366 -14.43 -2.66 -6.25
C PRO A 366 -15.70 -2.94 -5.42
N ALA A 367 -16.02 -4.22 -5.19
CA ALA A 367 -17.15 -4.60 -4.35
C ALA A 367 -16.87 -4.34 -2.87
N ALA A 368 -15.62 -4.51 -2.40
CA ALA A 368 -15.21 -4.27 -1.01
C ALA A 368 -15.46 -2.84 -0.53
N TYR A 369 -15.55 -1.87 -1.44
CA TYR A 369 -15.91 -0.48 -1.11
C TYR A 369 -17.40 -0.24 -0.83
N LEU A 370 -18.30 -1.18 -1.14
CA LEU A 370 -19.75 -1.04 -0.92
C LEU A 370 -20.13 -0.70 0.52
N PRO A 371 -19.61 -1.39 1.56
CA PRO A 371 -19.92 -1.05 2.95
C PRO A 371 -19.43 0.34 3.33
N LEU A 372 -18.25 0.76 2.85
CA LEU A 372 -17.70 2.09 3.13
C LEU A 372 -18.56 3.17 2.49
N ALA A 373 -18.95 3.00 1.24
CA ALA A 373 -19.83 3.92 0.50
C ALA A 373 -21.24 3.99 1.10
N ALA A 374 -21.71 2.88 1.71
CA ALA A 374 -22.98 2.81 2.43
C ALA A 374 -22.91 3.36 3.87
N GLY A 375 -21.73 3.71 4.40
CA GLY A 375 -21.53 4.13 5.78
C GLY A 375 -21.54 2.97 6.80
N HIS A 376 -21.47 1.72 6.35
CA HIS A 376 -21.49 0.53 7.20
C HIS A 376 -20.09 0.08 7.63
N SER A 377 -19.34 0.94 8.31
CA SER A 377 -17.95 0.70 8.74
C SER A 377 -17.77 -0.60 9.53
N ARG A 378 -18.74 -0.98 10.37
CA ARG A 378 -18.67 -2.25 11.13
C ARG A 378 -18.66 -3.48 10.22
N THR A 379 -19.41 -3.45 9.12
CA THR A 379 -19.42 -4.57 8.15
C THR A 379 -18.07 -4.66 7.44
N TYR A 380 -17.52 -3.52 7.03
CA TYR A 380 -16.21 -3.47 6.42
C TYR A 380 -15.13 -4.06 7.36
N MET A 381 -15.07 -3.56 8.60
CA MET A 381 -14.12 -4.06 9.60
C MET A 381 -14.27 -5.56 9.89
N ALA A 382 -15.50 -6.07 9.98
CA ALA A 382 -15.72 -7.49 10.22
C ALA A 382 -15.22 -8.36 9.06
N MET A 383 -15.41 -7.94 7.80
CA MET A 383 -14.94 -8.66 6.63
C MET A 383 -13.41 -8.67 6.55
N GLU A 384 -12.76 -7.51 6.74
CA GLU A 384 -11.30 -7.42 6.79
C GLU A 384 -10.73 -8.29 7.92
N LEU A 385 -11.32 -8.25 9.13
CA LEU A 385 -10.85 -9.06 10.26
C LEU A 385 -10.95 -10.56 9.99
N ILE A 386 -12.08 -11.03 9.44
CA ILE A 386 -12.28 -12.45 9.07
C ILE A 386 -11.20 -12.88 8.07
N TYR A 387 -10.96 -12.04 7.06
CA TYR A 387 -9.96 -12.31 6.04
C TYR A 387 -8.53 -12.35 6.63
N ASP A 388 -8.15 -11.35 7.44
CA ASP A 388 -6.82 -11.23 8.04
C ASP A 388 -6.50 -12.41 8.97
N VAL A 389 -7.47 -12.82 9.81
CA VAL A 389 -7.32 -13.99 10.72
C VAL A 389 -7.17 -15.27 9.89
N ALA A 390 -8.00 -15.46 8.89
CA ALA A 390 -7.94 -16.65 8.04
C ALA A 390 -6.61 -16.72 7.26
N LEU A 391 -6.15 -15.59 6.70
CA LEU A 391 -4.87 -15.49 5.99
C LEU A 391 -3.68 -15.78 6.91
N THR A 392 -3.71 -15.22 8.14
CA THR A 392 -2.65 -15.42 9.15
C THR A 392 -2.49 -16.89 9.52
N ALA A 393 -3.57 -17.66 9.51
CA ALA A 393 -3.52 -19.11 9.77
C ALA A 393 -3.15 -19.90 8.49
N ALA A 394 -3.73 -19.54 7.34
CA ALA A 394 -3.60 -20.31 6.11
C ALA A 394 -2.17 -20.33 5.56
N VAL A 395 -1.45 -19.20 5.61
CA VAL A 395 -0.10 -19.10 5.02
C VAL A 395 0.93 -19.98 5.76
N PRO A 396 1.07 -19.93 7.11
CA PRO A 396 1.99 -20.82 7.82
C PRO A 396 1.60 -22.30 7.71
N VAL A 397 0.31 -22.62 7.77
CA VAL A 397 -0.17 -24.01 7.59
C VAL A 397 0.20 -24.52 6.19
N ALA A 398 -0.03 -23.74 5.15
CA ALA A 398 0.34 -24.13 3.79
C ALA A 398 1.86 -24.24 3.61
N TYR A 399 2.64 -23.42 4.31
CA TYR A 399 4.08 -23.54 4.34
C TYR A 399 4.51 -24.88 4.96
N HIS A 400 3.92 -25.25 6.09
CA HIS A 400 4.25 -26.51 6.80
C HIS A 400 4.07 -27.76 5.93
N TYR A 401 2.98 -27.82 5.13
CA TYR A 401 2.68 -29.00 4.29
C TYR A 401 3.30 -28.95 2.89
N TYR A 402 3.42 -27.78 2.29
CA TYR A 402 3.78 -27.60 0.88
C TYR A 402 5.00 -26.69 0.65
N GLY A 403 5.70 -26.31 1.72
CA GLY A 403 6.86 -25.43 1.67
C GLY A 403 6.53 -24.03 1.14
N LEU A 404 7.54 -23.35 0.60
CA LEU A 404 7.42 -21.96 0.17
C LEU A 404 6.35 -21.76 -0.93
N ASN A 405 6.24 -22.69 -1.89
CA ASN A 405 5.21 -22.60 -2.94
C ASN A 405 3.79 -22.72 -2.36
N GLY A 406 3.63 -23.44 -1.26
CA GLY A 406 2.38 -23.52 -0.50
C GLY A 406 1.88 -22.16 -0.03
N THR A 407 2.78 -21.28 0.39
CA THR A 407 2.40 -19.91 0.80
C THR A 407 1.79 -19.11 -0.36
N GLY A 408 2.30 -19.28 -1.58
CA GLY A 408 1.75 -18.66 -2.79
C GLY A 408 0.34 -19.20 -3.12
N TRP A 409 0.15 -20.51 -3.02
CA TRP A 409 -1.17 -21.13 -3.19
C TRP A 409 -2.14 -20.70 -2.08
N ALA A 410 -1.68 -20.59 -0.83
CA ALA A 410 -2.50 -20.09 0.28
C ALA A 410 -3.03 -18.68 -0.02
N LEU A 411 -2.17 -17.76 -0.47
CA LEU A 411 -2.59 -16.42 -0.89
C LEU A 411 -3.68 -16.51 -1.98
N SER A 412 -3.49 -17.34 -2.99
CA SER A 412 -4.42 -17.48 -4.11
C SER A 412 -5.76 -18.07 -3.70
N VAL A 413 -5.75 -19.12 -2.86
CA VAL A 413 -6.98 -19.74 -2.31
C VAL A 413 -7.71 -18.75 -1.41
N MET A 414 -6.97 -18.02 -0.57
CA MET A 414 -7.57 -16.98 0.28
C MET A 414 -8.19 -15.84 -0.55
N GLY A 415 -7.54 -15.44 -1.65
CA GLY A 415 -8.11 -14.48 -2.58
C GLY A 415 -9.41 -14.95 -3.24
N LEU A 416 -9.50 -16.25 -3.57
CA LEU A 416 -10.73 -16.86 -4.07
C LEU A 416 -11.81 -16.91 -3.00
N LEU A 417 -11.47 -17.29 -1.78
CA LEU A 417 -12.41 -17.32 -0.65
C LEU A 417 -12.94 -15.92 -0.32
N ASP A 418 -12.09 -14.91 -0.36
CA ASP A 418 -12.48 -13.50 -0.21
C ASP A 418 -13.46 -13.05 -1.31
N LEU A 419 -13.19 -13.44 -2.56
CA LEU A 419 -14.08 -13.20 -3.69
C LEU A 419 -15.47 -13.82 -3.44
N LEU A 420 -15.51 -15.07 -3.05
CA LEU A 420 -16.78 -15.79 -2.79
C LEU A 420 -17.53 -15.19 -1.60
N LEU A 421 -16.83 -14.88 -0.51
CA LEU A 421 -17.40 -14.30 0.70
C LEU A 421 -17.99 -12.91 0.43
N ILE A 422 -17.21 -12.02 -0.20
CA ILE A 422 -17.66 -10.65 -0.48
C ILE A 422 -18.83 -10.66 -1.47
N HIS A 423 -18.73 -11.40 -2.58
CA HIS A 423 -19.82 -11.45 -3.56
C HIS A 423 -21.07 -12.11 -3.00
N GLY A 424 -20.93 -13.20 -2.25
CA GLY A 424 -22.06 -13.90 -1.60
C GLY A 424 -22.76 -13.00 -0.58
N TYR A 425 -22.02 -12.45 0.37
CA TYR A 425 -22.57 -11.62 1.43
C TYR A 425 -23.13 -10.29 0.91
N TYR A 426 -22.45 -9.62 -0.03
CA TYR A 426 -22.94 -8.33 -0.55
C TYR A 426 -24.11 -8.49 -1.52
N ARG A 427 -24.20 -9.63 -2.20
CA ARG A 427 -25.42 -9.99 -2.93
C ARG A 427 -26.64 -10.04 -2.00
N TYR A 428 -26.49 -10.62 -0.82
CA TYR A 428 -27.54 -10.67 0.18
C TYR A 428 -27.83 -9.29 0.80
N LYS A 429 -26.80 -8.60 1.29
CA LYS A 429 -26.96 -7.37 2.07
C LYS A 429 -27.22 -6.11 1.25
N TYR A 430 -26.53 -5.95 0.11
CA TYR A 430 -26.62 -4.75 -0.75
C TYR A 430 -27.39 -5.04 -2.04
N HIS A 431 -27.89 -6.25 -2.23
CA HIS A 431 -28.53 -6.71 -3.45
C HIS A 431 -27.67 -6.48 -4.70
N TYR A 432 -26.35 -6.58 -4.52
CA TYR A 432 -25.39 -6.49 -5.58
C TYR A 432 -25.55 -7.64 -6.58
N GLN A 433 -25.49 -7.32 -7.87
CA GLN A 433 -25.61 -8.30 -8.95
C GLN A 433 -24.43 -8.18 -9.91
N PHE A 434 -23.77 -9.30 -10.12
CA PHE A 434 -22.67 -9.40 -11.06
C PHE A 434 -23.22 -9.55 -12.49
N ARG A 435 -22.72 -8.76 -13.46
CA ARG A 435 -23.14 -8.84 -14.87
C ARG A 435 -22.53 -10.04 -15.58
N CYS A 436 -23.32 -10.68 -16.47
CA CYS A 436 -22.86 -11.81 -17.28
C CYS A 436 -21.65 -11.44 -18.16
N GLN A 437 -21.61 -10.21 -18.67
CA GLN A 437 -20.49 -9.72 -19.49
C GLN A 437 -19.17 -9.71 -18.71
N ALA A 438 -19.17 -9.31 -17.45
CA ALA A 438 -18.00 -9.35 -16.59
C ALA A 438 -17.51 -10.79 -16.35
N TRP A 439 -18.40 -11.78 -16.29
CA TRP A 439 -18.05 -13.19 -16.19
C TRP A 439 -17.29 -13.72 -17.41
N HIS A 440 -17.69 -13.31 -18.62
CA HIS A 440 -16.96 -13.73 -19.83
C HIS A 440 -15.52 -13.20 -19.84
N ILE A 441 -15.33 -11.90 -19.53
CA ILE A 441 -14.01 -11.30 -19.44
C ILE A 441 -13.18 -12.03 -18.37
N TYR A 442 -13.80 -12.29 -17.21
CA TYR A 442 -13.17 -13.03 -16.13
C TYR A 442 -12.70 -14.41 -16.55
N ALA A 443 -13.61 -15.22 -17.14
CA ALA A 443 -13.29 -16.60 -17.51
C ALA A 443 -12.19 -16.67 -18.56
N VAL A 444 -12.21 -15.79 -19.57
CA VAL A 444 -11.20 -15.76 -20.62
C VAL A 444 -9.83 -15.33 -20.05
N GLN A 445 -9.79 -14.27 -19.26
CA GLN A 445 -8.54 -13.80 -18.66
C GLN A 445 -8.00 -14.79 -17.63
N PHE A 446 -8.87 -15.46 -16.87
CA PHE A 446 -8.48 -16.54 -15.97
C PHE A 446 -7.85 -17.72 -16.71
N ALA A 447 -8.47 -18.17 -17.81
CA ALA A 447 -7.92 -19.26 -18.63
C ALA A 447 -6.54 -18.89 -19.21
N LEU A 448 -6.36 -17.65 -19.68
CA LEU A 448 -5.07 -17.16 -20.16
C LEU A 448 -4.04 -17.11 -19.03
N LEU A 449 -4.42 -16.66 -17.84
CA LEU A 449 -3.53 -16.65 -16.67
C LEU A 449 -3.13 -18.07 -16.25
N CYS A 450 -4.08 -19.03 -16.24
CA CYS A 450 -3.80 -20.44 -15.99
C CYS A 450 -2.80 -20.99 -17.02
N GLY A 451 -2.98 -20.67 -18.30
CA GLY A 451 -2.07 -21.05 -19.37
C GLY A 451 -0.65 -20.47 -19.19
N ALA A 452 -0.56 -19.20 -18.74
CA ALA A 452 0.73 -18.56 -18.45
C ALA A 452 1.42 -19.22 -17.24
N VAL A 453 0.68 -19.52 -16.17
CA VAL A 453 1.21 -20.19 -14.97
C VAL A 453 1.67 -21.60 -15.30
N TYR A 454 0.88 -22.37 -16.06
CA TYR A 454 1.26 -23.70 -16.54
C TYR A 454 2.54 -23.65 -17.37
N ALA A 455 2.61 -22.72 -18.33
CA ALA A 455 3.81 -22.55 -19.15
C ALA A 455 5.04 -22.16 -18.29
N ALA A 456 4.83 -21.37 -17.22
CA ALA A 456 5.91 -20.93 -16.37
C ALA A 456 6.45 -22.04 -15.43
N LEU A 457 5.60 -22.97 -15.00
CA LEU A 457 5.96 -24.02 -14.03
C LEU A 457 6.45 -25.30 -14.73
N GLU A 458 5.81 -25.71 -15.85
CA GLU A 458 5.99 -27.04 -16.43
C GLU A 458 6.82 -27.04 -17.74
N LEU A 459 6.85 -25.93 -18.49
CA LEU A 459 7.49 -25.93 -19.79
C LEU A 459 8.98 -25.55 -19.75
N PRO A 460 9.84 -26.23 -20.56
CA PRO A 460 11.22 -25.79 -20.78
C PRO A 460 11.28 -24.40 -21.42
N LEU A 461 12.43 -23.74 -21.37
CA LEU A 461 12.60 -22.32 -21.72
C LEU A 461 12.06 -21.95 -23.12
N ALA A 462 12.37 -22.73 -24.14
CA ALA A 462 11.96 -22.40 -25.51
C ALA A 462 10.43 -22.43 -25.70
N PRO A 463 9.70 -23.57 -25.43
CA PRO A 463 8.24 -23.58 -25.54
C PRO A 463 7.56 -22.63 -24.54
N ARG A 464 8.14 -22.39 -23.35
CA ARG A 464 7.66 -21.39 -22.40
C ARG A 464 7.61 -20.00 -23.02
N CYS A 465 8.68 -19.57 -23.71
CA CYS A 465 8.72 -18.27 -24.38
C CYS A 465 7.69 -18.17 -25.50
N MET A 466 7.53 -19.23 -26.32
CA MET A 466 6.56 -19.23 -27.42
C MET A 466 5.11 -19.19 -26.92
N VAL A 467 4.72 -20.13 -26.08
CA VAL A 467 3.36 -20.18 -25.49
C VAL A 467 3.09 -18.92 -24.70
N GLY A 468 4.06 -18.49 -23.88
CA GLY A 468 3.97 -17.26 -23.09
C GLY A 468 3.74 -16.03 -23.93
N ALA A 469 4.48 -15.84 -25.02
CA ALA A 469 4.29 -14.70 -25.92
C ALA A 469 2.89 -14.69 -26.54
N VAL A 470 2.40 -15.84 -26.99
CA VAL A 470 1.04 -15.97 -27.55
C VAL A 470 -0.01 -15.61 -26.51
N VAL A 471 0.09 -16.17 -25.30
CA VAL A 471 -0.85 -15.91 -24.20
C VAL A 471 -0.83 -14.44 -23.79
N ALA A 472 0.36 -13.84 -23.67
CA ALA A 472 0.51 -12.43 -23.31
C ALA A 472 -0.08 -11.50 -24.39
N LEU A 473 0.27 -11.71 -25.65
CA LEU A 473 -0.27 -10.92 -26.77
C LEU A 473 -1.78 -11.06 -26.88
N THR A 474 -2.33 -12.26 -26.69
CA THR A 474 -3.78 -12.50 -26.70
C THR A 474 -4.46 -11.75 -25.53
N SER A 475 -3.92 -11.83 -24.31
CA SER A 475 -4.46 -11.12 -23.15
C SER A 475 -4.42 -9.60 -23.34
N ILE A 476 -3.31 -9.06 -23.83
CA ILE A 476 -3.16 -7.62 -24.11
C ILE A 476 -4.14 -7.19 -25.21
N TRP A 477 -4.23 -7.95 -26.30
CA TRP A 477 -5.11 -7.62 -27.43
C TRP A 477 -6.59 -7.61 -27.01
N LEU A 478 -7.04 -8.65 -26.28
CA LEU A 478 -8.40 -8.72 -25.76
C LEU A 478 -8.71 -7.56 -24.81
N SER A 479 -7.78 -7.23 -23.92
CA SER A 479 -7.95 -6.11 -22.98
C SER A 479 -8.03 -4.78 -23.70
N LEU A 480 -7.14 -4.51 -24.65
CA LEU A 480 -7.15 -3.26 -25.41
C LEU A 480 -8.39 -3.14 -26.30
N ARG A 481 -8.81 -4.24 -26.94
CA ARG A 481 -10.03 -4.27 -27.75
C ARG A 481 -11.28 -3.95 -26.93
N GLN A 482 -11.41 -4.58 -25.75
CA GLN A 482 -12.56 -4.37 -24.89
C GLN A 482 -12.57 -2.98 -24.25
N LEU A 483 -11.42 -2.50 -23.76
CA LEU A 483 -11.27 -1.14 -23.23
C LEU A 483 -11.59 -0.09 -24.30
N ASN A 484 -11.16 -0.33 -25.55
CA ASN A 484 -11.50 0.61 -26.65
C ASN A 484 -13.00 0.63 -26.96
N LYS A 485 -13.67 -0.52 -26.90
CA LYS A 485 -15.13 -0.63 -27.09
C LYS A 485 -15.90 0.17 -26.03
N GLU A 486 -15.46 0.09 -24.76
CA GLU A 486 -16.13 0.74 -23.63
C GLU A 486 -15.80 2.24 -23.49
N THR A 487 -14.57 2.66 -23.79
CA THR A 487 -14.07 4.01 -23.49
C THR A 487 -13.84 4.89 -24.73
N GLY A 488 -13.79 4.30 -25.92
CA GLY A 488 -13.35 4.98 -27.14
C GLY A 488 -11.90 5.50 -27.05
N MET A 489 -11.08 4.85 -26.23
CA MET A 489 -9.74 5.33 -25.85
C MET A 489 -8.80 5.50 -27.05
N VAL A 490 -8.83 4.56 -27.99
CA VAL A 490 -8.01 4.63 -29.21
C VAL A 490 -8.41 5.82 -30.07
N ALA A 491 -9.70 6.10 -30.21
CA ALA A 491 -10.17 7.25 -30.96
C ALA A 491 -9.72 8.57 -30.30
N LYS A 492 -9.78 8.67 -28.97
CA LYS A 492 -9.32 9.83 -28.21
C LYS A 492 -7.79 10.03 -28.29
N VAL A 493 -7.02 8.94 -28.22
CA VAL A 493 -5.56 9.00 -28.36
C VAL A 493 -5.16 9.38 -29.78
N MET A 494 -5.81 8.79 -30.81
CA MET A 494 -5.56 9.14 -32.21
C MET A 494 -5.92 10.60 -32.51
N GLN A 495 -7.02 11.13 -31.93
CA GLN A 495 -7.35 12.54 -32.07
C GLN A 495 -6.30 13.46 -31.42
N ARG A 496 -5.73 13.06 -30.27
CA ARG A 496 -4.64 13.81 -29.62
C ARG A 496 -3.34 13.78 -30.43
N LEU A 497 -2.97 12.62 -30.97
CA LEU A 497 -1.79 12.47 -31.83
C LEU A 497 -1.93 13.25 -33.14
N LYS A 498 -3.13 13.30 -33.72
CA LYS A 498 -3.40 14.15 -34.92
C LYS A 498 -3.36 15.64 -34.59
N ARG A 499 -3.85 16.08 -33.41
CA ARG A 499 -3.76 17.49 -32.99
C ARG A 499 -2.34 17.94 -32.65
N GLY A 500 -1.51 17.06 -32.07
CA GLY A 500 -0.09 17.36 -31.80
C GLY A 500 0.83 17.29 -33.04
N ARG A 501 0.31 16.93 -34.23
CA ARG A 501 1.03 17.03 -35.51
C ARG A 501 0.66 18.26 -36.30
N THR A 502 -0.34 19.04 -35.87
CA THR A 502 -0.82 20.25 -36.52
C THR A 502 -0.48 21.54 -35.74
N GLU A 503 0.19 21.40 -34.58
CA GLU A 503 0.93 22.43 -33.86
C GLU A 503 2.45 22.20 -34.03
#